data_238fd6708f51d2ebd4267d22dd24faf3
#
_entry.id   238fd6708f51d2ebd4267d22dd24faf3
#
_cell.length_a   1.000
_cell.length_b   1.000
_cell.length_c   1.000
_cell.angle_alpha   90.00
_cell.angle_beta   90.00
_cell.angle_gamma   90.00
#
_symmetry.space_group_name_H-M   'P 1'
#
loop_
_entity.id
_entity.type
_entity.pdbx_description
1 polymer ?
#
loop_
_entity_poly.entity_id
_entity_poly.type
_entity_poly.pdbx_seq_one_letter_code
_entity_poly.pdbx_strand_id
1 'polypeptide(L)'
;HYVCTNYTHAVRDLMGVGVNVVAQMVSPGEAHGQPGQVSLSCNPDLTLDLIPLLREREAAGTPVALVAEMNQNLPWFGHHAAIEADRFDVLLEQPSSDYPLFSAPQMSVSPEDHMIGFYASTLLKDGGTLQVGIGSLGAALVHSAILRHSHNDAWRKVFDHLNVDQNFPVVREDGGTGPFEQGLYGCSEMMVDGFLYLMQEGILTREVYDHAGLQTLINRGDINAEVSLATLDILRREKLID
;
A
#
# COMPACT_ATOMS: atom_id res chain seq x y z
N HIS A 1 24.62 -5.22 15.56
CA HIS A 1 24.31 -3.90 16.11
C HIS A 1 22.86 -3.57 15.80
N TYR A 2 22.16 -2.92 16.73
CA TYR A 2 20.80 -2.45 16.56
C TYR A 2 20.81 -0.94 16.30
N VAL A 3 20.09 -0.50 15.26
CA VAL A 3 19.91 0.91 14.93
C VAL A 3 18.47 1.29 15.27
N CYS A 4 18.28 2.12 16.29
CA CYS A 4 16.98 2.67 16.63
C CYS A 4 16.70 3.86 15.73
N THR A 5 15.72 3.76 14.86
CA THR A 5 15.35 4.82 13.92
C THR A 5 13.85 4.87 13.70
N ASN A 6 13.35 6.00 13.24
CA ASN A 6 12.00 6.10 12.69
C ASN A 6 12.03 5.51 11.27
N TYR A 7 11.00 4.73 10.91
CA TYR A 7 10.95 4.03 9.61
C TYR A 7 11.15 4.98 8.42
N THR A 8 10.53 6.14 8.43
CA THR A 8 10.69 7.17 7.38
C THR A 8 12.10 7.74 7.26
N HIS A 9 12.96 7.51 8.26
CA HIS A 9 14.37 7.94 8.27
C HIS A 9 15.34 6.77 8.11
N ALA A 10 14.83 5.54 7.96
CA ALA A 10 15.66 4.34 8.00
C ALA A 10 16.76 4.34 6.92
N VAL A 11 16.45 4.72 5.70
CA VAL A 11 17.45 4.81 4.60
C VAL A 11 18.59 5.76 4.99
N ARG A 12 18.26 6.97 5.44
CA ARG A 12 19.27 7.96 5.89
C ARG A 12 20.16 7.41 6.99
N ASP A 13 19.54 6.80 7.99
CA ASP A 13 20.24 6.35 9.19
C ASP A 13 21.09 5.11 8.90
N LEU A 14 20.61 4.17 8.07
CA LEU A 14 21.39 3.03 7.58
C LEU A 14 22.61 3.49 6.76
N MET A 15 22.42 4.45 5.89
CA MET A 15 23.54 5.04 5.15
C MET A 15 24.49 5.77 6.08
N GLY A 16 24.02 6.45 7.14
CA GLY A 16 24.82 7.16 8.13
C GLY A 16 25.72 6.24 8.96
N VAL A 17 25.24 5.03 9.30
CA VAL A 17 26.04 4.04 10.04
C VAL A 17 26.91 3.15 9.14
N GLY A 18 26.93 3.39 7.85
CA GLY A 18 27.86 2.74 6.92
C GLY A 18 27.40 1.35 6.45
N VAL A 19 26.10 1.08 6.41
CA VAL A 19 25.57 -0.15 5.80
C VAL A 19 26.06 -0.25 4.35
N ASN A 20 26.61 -1.41 3.98
CA ASN A 20 27.10 -1.69 2.63
C ASN A 20 26.67 -3.06 2.10
N VAL A 21 25.87 -3.81 2.86
CA VAL A 21 25.24 -5.06 2.43
C VAL A 21 23.76 -4.98 2.72
N VAL A 22 22.93 -5.27 1.70
CA VAL A 22 21.48 -5.47 1.84
C VAL A 22 21.18 -6.90 1.49
N ALA A 23 20.47 -7.59 2.37
CA ALA A 23 19.93 -8.92 2.12
C ALA A 23 18.41 -8.86 2.22
N GLN A 24 17.72 -9.35 1.19
CA GLN A 24 16.26 -9.32 1.12
C GLN A 24 15.73 -10.63 0.54
N MET A 25 14.61 -11.09 1.10
CA MET A 25 13.83 -12.17 0.51
C MET A 25 13.01 -11.63 -0.66
N VAL A 26 12.95 -12.39 -1.76
CA VAL A 26 12.26 -12.03 -2.99
C VAL A 26 11.42 -13.18 -3.53
N SER A 27 10.34 -12.87 -4.22
CA SER A 27 9.54 -13.84 -4.96
C SER A 27 10.10 -13.99 -6.37
N PRO A 28 10.33 -15.23 -6.88
CA PRO A 28 10.85 -15.46 -8.22
C PRO A 28 9.80 -15.18 -9.31
N GLY A 29 10.21 -14.51 -10.39
CA GLY A 29 9.32 -14.09 -11.48
C GLY A 29 8.89 -15.22 -12.42
N GLU A 30 9.68 -16.29 -12.52
CA GLU A 30 9.41 -17.42 -13.42
C GLU A 30 8.02 -18.02 -13.21
N ALA A 31 7.63 -18.22 -11.94
CA ALA A 31 6.31 -18.75 -11.58
C ALA A 31 5.14 -17.81 -11.97
N HIS A 32 5.43 -16.56 -12.26
CA HIS A 32 4.45 -15.50 -12.57
C HIS A 32 4.55 -14.99 -14.02
N GLY A 33 5.29 -15.71 -14.88
CA GLY A 33 5.46 -15.34 -16.28
C GLY A 33 6.34 -14.09 -16.51
N GLN A 34 7.19 -13.79 -15.54
CA GLN A 34 8.14 -12.66 -15.57
C GLN A 34 9.59 -13.14 -15.41
N PRO A 35 10.11 -13.90 -16.41
CA PRO A 35 11.47 -14.44 -16.34
C PRO A 35 12.50 -13.31 -16.26
N GLY A 36 13.52 -13.49 -15.44
CA GLY A 36 14.57 -12.51 -15.22
C GLY A 36 14.20 -11.38 -14.24
N GLN A 37 12.97 -11.38 -13.71
CA GLN A 37 12.54 -10.47 -12.66
C GLN A 37 12.38 -11.17 -11.32
N VAL A 38 12.46 -10.37 -10.26
CA VAL A 38 12.11 -10.76 -8.90
C VAL A 38 11.17 -9.72 -8.30
N SER A 39 10.29 -10.14 -7.40
CA SER A 39 9.46 -9.21 -6.65
C SER A 39 9.97 -9.04 -5.24
N LEU A 40 10.12 -7.78 -4.82
CA LEU A 40 10.40 -7.39 -3.43
C LEU A 40 9.18 -7.62 -2.53
N SER A 41 8.08 -8.08 -3.11
CA SER A 41 6.83 -8.38 -2.43
C SER A 41 6.25 -7.17 -1.71
N CYS A 42 5.84 -7.33 -0.45
CA CYS A 42 5.15 -6.29 0.32
C CYS A 42 6.09 -5.25 0.96
N ASN A 43 7.40 -5.35 0.80
CA ASN A 43 8.38 -4.43 1.41
C ASN A 43 9.42 -3.91 0.40
N PRO A 44 9.03 -3.22 -0.68
CA PRO A 44 9.97 -2.71 -1.67
C PRO A 44 10.68 -1.42 -1.25
N ASP A 45 10.12 -0.67 -0.35
CA ASP A 45 10.39 0.73 -0.06
C ASP A 45 11.84 1.03 0.35
N LEU A 46 12.38 0.34 1.36
CA LEU A 46 13.78 0.60 1.79
C LEU A 46 14.79 0.15 0.74
N THR A 47 14.59 -1.01 0.13
CA THR A 47 15.54 -1.57 -0.83
C THR A 47 15.62 -0.73 -2.10
N LEU A 48 14.49 -0.25 -2.61
CA LEU A 48 14.46 0.61 -3.79
C LEU A 48 15.25 1.90 -3.60
N ASP A 49 15.13 2.51 -2.43
CA ASP A 49 15.86 3.74 -2.09
C ASP A 49 17.33 3.48 -1.76
N LEU A 50 17.67 2.32 -1.19
CA LEU A 50 19.05 1.97 -0.85
C LEU A 50 19.90 1.60 -2.07
N ILE A 51 19.34 0.92 -3.06
CA ILE A 51 20.09 0.46 -4.25
C ILE A 51 20.89 1.58 -4.91
N PRO A 52 20.31 2.72 -5.33
CA PRO A 52 21.09 3.77 -5.98
C PRO A 52 22.19 4.34 -5.08
N LEU A 53 21.90 4.56 -3.79
CA LEU A 53 22.86 5.11 -2.84
C LEU A 53 24.04 4.15 -2.58
N LEU A 54 23.78 2.86 -2.54
CA LEU A 54 24.83 1.84 -2.38
C LEU A 54 25.68 1.73 -3.65
N ARG A 55 25.09 1.81 -4.85
CA ARG A 55 25.84 1.82 -6.11
C ARG A 55 26.72 3.07 -6.25
N GLU A 56 26.28 4.24 -5.78
CA GLU A 56 27.12 5.42 -5.68
C GLU A 56 28.34 5.21 -4.74
N ARG A 57 28.15 4.57 -3.59
CA ARG A 57 29.23 4.21 -2.68
C ARG A 57 30.22 3.22 -3.29
N GLU A 58 29.72 2.23 -3.99
CA GLU A 58 30.53 1.25 -4.69
C GLU A 58 31.42 1.93 -5.74
N ALA A 59 30.85 2.85 -6.55
CA ALA A 59 31.60 3.65 -7.49
C ALA A 59 32.66 4.55 -6.83
N ALA A 60 32.45 4.95 -5.59
CA ALA A 60 33.43 5.67 -4.77
C ALA A 60 34.47 4.76 -4.08
N GLY A 61 34.45 3.44 -4.34
CA GLY A 61 35.45 2.48 -3.87
C GLY A 61 35.09 1.75 -2.56
N THR A 62 33.86 1.86 -2.06
CA THR A 62 33.41 1.07 -0.91
C THR A 62 32.85 -0.27 -1.41
N PRO A 63 33.29 -1.42 -0.89
CA PRO A 63 32.70 -2.71 -1.24
C PRO A 63 31.22 -2.76 -0.84
N VAL A 64 30.35 -3.15 -1.77
CA VAL A 64 28.89 -3.26 -1.59
C VAL A 64 28.44 -4.65 -2.03
N ALA A 65 27.39 -5.18 -1.41
CA ALA A 65 26.69 -6.36 -1.90
C ALA A 65 25.19 -6.23 -1.71
N LEU A 66 24.43 -6.55 -2.76
CA LEU A 66 22.99 -6.74 -2.76
C LEU A 66 22.70 -8.22 -2.90
N VAL A 67 22.05 -8.83 -1.92
CA VAL A 67 21.80 -10.27 -1.84
C VAL A 67 20.29 -10.48 -1.84
N ALA A 68 19.80 -11.31 -2.74
CA ALA A 68 18.42 -11.76 -2.74
C ALA A 68 18.32 -13.25 -2.39
N GLU A 69 17.43 -13.60 -1.48
CA GLU A 69 17.05 -14.97 -1.17
C GLU A 69 15.67 -15.24 -1.79
N MET A 70 15.62 -16.16 -2.76
CA MET A 70 14.37 -16.52 -3.42
C MET A 70 13.55 -17.44 -2.53
N ASN A 71 12.25 -17.12 -2.35
CA ASN A 71 11.30 -17.97 -1.65
C ASN A 71 9.98 -18.03 -2.42
N GLN A 72 9.56 -19.24 -2.83
CA GLN A 72 8.34 -19.50 -3.59
C GLN A 72 7.06 -19.19 -2.81
N ASN A 73 7.12 -19.14 -1.48
CA ASN A 73 5.98 -18.82 -0.63
C ASN A 73 5.75 -17.30 -0.49
N LEU A 74 6.69 -16.47 -0.96
CA LEU A 74 6.54 -15.02 -0.91
C LEU A 74 5.59 -14.58 -2.04
N PRO A 75 4.52 -13.78 -1.73
CA PRO A 75 3.58 -13.35 -2.74
C PRO A 75 4.24 -12.44 -3.78
N TRP A 76 3.88 -12.65 -5.04
CA TRP A 76 4.31 -11.76 -6.13
C TRP A 76 3.51 -10.46 -6.12
N PHE A 77 4.21 -9.33 -6.09
CA PHE A 77 3.66 -8.00 -6.35
C PHE A 77 4.35 -7.41 -7.57
N GLY A 78 3.56 -6.78 -8.44
CA GLY A 78 4.04 -6.10 -9.64
C GLY A 78 4.46 -4.64 -9.40
N HIS A 79 4.46 -3.86 -10.46
CA HIS A 79 4.84 -2.45 -10.48
C HIS A 79 6.21 -2.21 -9.83
N HIS A 80 6.31 -1.30 -8.86
CA HIS A 80 7.57 -0.95 -8.20
C HIS A 80 8.18 -2.09 -7.39
N ALA A 81 7.40 -3.09 -6.99
CA ALA A 81 7.94 -4.25 -6.30
C ALA A 81 8.66 -5.23 -7.25
N ALA A 82 8.32 -5.22 -8.54
CA ALA A 82 8.96 -6.07 -9.55
C ALA A 82 10.17 -5.35 -10.14
N ILE A 83 11.34 -5.94 -9.97
CA ILE A 83 12.61 -5.39 -10.48
C ILE A 83 13.42 -6.48 -11.20
N GLU A 84 14.37 -6.05 -12.04
CA GLU A 84 15.28 -6.97 -12.70
C GLU A 84 16.17 -7.70 -11.68
N ALA A 85 16.30 -9.00 -11.80
CA ALA A 85 17.09 -9.84 -10.90
C ALA A 85 18.58 -9.47 -10.90
N ASP A 86 19.09 -8.91 -11.99
CA ASP A 86 20.46 -8.44 -12.14
C ASP A 86 20.80 -7.21 -11.28
N ARG A 87 19.80 -6.61 -10.64
CA ARG A 87 20.05 -5.58 -9.60
C ARG A 87 20.77 -6.14 -8.39
N PHE A 88 20.66 -7.44 -8.15
CA PHE A 88 21.32 -8.14 -7.05
C PHE A 88 22.64 -8.75 -7.51
N ASP A 89 23.68 -8.65 -6.68
CA ASP A 89 24.98 -9.24 -6.93
C ASP A 89 24.98 -10.75 -6.64
N VAL A 90 24.09 -11.20 -5.76
CA VAL A 90 23.95 -12.59 -5.35
C VAL A 90 22.47 -12.96 -5.30
N LEU A 91 22.12 -14.02 -6.01
CA LEU A 91 20.81 -14.67 -5.94
C LEU A 91 20.97 -16.03 -5.27
N LEU A 92 20.31 -16.21 -4.14
CA LEU A 92 20.26 -17.49 -3.42
C LEU A 92 18.97 -18.21 -3.80
N GLU A 93 19.13 -19.25 -4.61
CA GLU A 93 18.03 -20.11 -5.03
C GLU A 93 18.36 -21.55 -4.63
N GLN A 94 17.71 -22.03 -3.59
CA GLN A 94 17.93 -23.40 -3.11
C GLN A 94 16.67 -23.90 -2.39
N PRO A 95 16.41 -25.23 -2.39
CA PRO A 95 15.20 -25.80 -1.75
C PRO A 95 15.06 -25.44 -0.26
N SER A 96 16.17 -25.18 0.44
CA SER A 96 16.16 -24.77 1.85
C SER A 96 15.65 -23.34 2.06
N SER A 97 15.59 -22.52 1.02
CA SER A 97 15.00 -21.17 1.08
C SER A 97 13.48 -21.16 0.96
N ASP A 98 12.86 -22.26 0.54
CA ASP A 98 11.40 -22.41 0.39
C ASP A 98 10.72 -22.85 1.70
N TYR A 99 11.08 -22.23 2.81
CA TYR A 99 10.41 -22.45 4.08
C TYR A 99 9.10 -21.65 4.19
N PRO A 100 8.11 -22.13 4.98
CA PRO A 100 6.88 -21.40 5.22
C PRO A 100 7.17 -20.04 5.88
N LEU A 101 6.49 -19.02 5.36
CA LEU A 101 6.69 -17.66 5.86
C LEU A 101 5.89 -17.41 7.15
N PHE A 102 6.43 -16.54 7.98
CA PHE A 102 5.72 -16.00 9.12
C PHE A 102 4.61 -15.05 8.61
N SER A 103 3.42 -15.17 9.20
CA SER A 103 2.31 -14.26 8.93
C SER A 103 2.01 -13.39 10.15
N ALA A 104 1.46 -12.21 9.91
CA ALA A 104 0.98 -11.37 11.00
C ALA A 104 -0.11 -12.10 11.80
N PRO A 105 -0.07 -12.05 13.14
CA PRO A 105 -1.08 -12.72 13.97
C PRO A 105 -2.47 -12.11 13.73
N GLN A 106 -3.44 -12.97 13.49
CA GLN A 106 -4.85 -12.57 13.47
C GLN A 106 -5.35 -12.48 14.89
N MET A 107 -5.79 -11.30 15.31
CA MET A 107 -6.36 -11.07 16.62
C MET A 107 -7.89 -11.16 16.56
N SER A 108 -8.50 -11.71 17.61
CA SER A 108 -9.96 -11.68 17.75
C SER A 108 -10.44 -10.23 17.87
N VAL A 109 -11.53 -9.91 17.19
CA VAL A 109 -12.16 -8.58 17.23
C VAL A 109 -13.19 -8.57 18.36
N SER A 110 -13.01 -7.68 19.33
CA SER A 110 -13.94 -7.51 20.43
C SER A 110 -15.19 -6.69 20.02
N PRO A 111 -16.29 -6.73 20.76
CA PRO A 111 -17.42 -5.83 20.53
C PRO A 111 -17.04 -4.35 20.58
N GLU A 112 -16.10 -3.98 21.44
CA GLU A 112 -15.58 -2.63 21.56
C GLU A 112 -14.80 -2.22 20.31
N ASP A 113 -13.97 -3.12 19.77
CA ASP A 113 -13.27 -2.90 18.49
C ASP A 113 -14.26 -2.70 17.35
N HIS A 114 -15.33 -3.51 17.28
CA HIS A 114 -16.38 -3.33 16.28
C HIS A 114 -17.07 -1.96 16.40
N MET A 115 -17.31 -1.47 17.60
CA MET A 115 -17.88 -0.15 17.81
C MET A 115 -16.92 0.96 17.37
N ILE A 116 -15.62 0.84 17.69
CA ILE A 116 -14.60 1.78 17.24
C ILE A 116 -14.50 1.74 15.70
N GLY A 117 -14.45 0.55 15.11
CA GLY A 117 -14.45 0.37 13.65
C GLY A 117 -15.69 0.97 12.98
N PHE A 118 -16.86 0.82 13.62
CA PHE A 118 -18.10 1.45 13.14
C PHE A 118 -17.97 2.99 13.10
N TYR A 119 -17.58 3.62 14.21
CA TYR A 119 -17.39 5.07 14.23
C TYR A 119 -16.32 5.54 13.25
N ALA A 120 -15.20 4.84 13.15
CA ALA A 120 -14.15 5.16 12.19
C ALA A 120 -14.64 5.04 10.73
N SER A 121 -15.50 4.06 10.42
CA SER A 121 -16.08 3.89 9.08
C SER A 121 -16.97 5.06 8.65
N THR A 122 -17.51 5.83 9.60
CA THR A 122 -18.32 7.02 9.30
C THR A 122 -17.49 8.17 8.74
N LEU A 123 -16.18 8.17 9.00
CA LEU A 123 -15.24 9.16 8.48
C LEU A 123 -14.68 8.80 7.09
N LEU A 124 -14.96 7.61 6.58
CA LEU A 124 -14.55 7.21 5.24
C LEU A 124 -15.38 7.97 4.20
N LYS A 125 -14.70 8.82 3.44
CA LYS A 125 -15.30 9.54 2.31
C LYS A 125 -15.22 8.70 1.05
N ASP A 126 -16.30 8.62 0.29
CA ASP A 126 -16.28 7.99 -1.03
C ASP A 126 -15.32 8.75 -1.96
N GLY A 127 -14.52 8.04 -2.73
CA GLY A 127 -13.40 8.61 -3.49
C GLY A 127 -12.16 8.96 -2.65
N GLY A 128 -12.16 8.61 -1.35
CA GLY A 128 -11.05 8.89 -0.43
C GLY A 128 -9.93 7.87 -0.45
N THR A 129 -9.00 8.03 0.49
CA THR A 129 -7.87 7.12 0.72
C THR A 129 -7.99 6.51 2.10
N LEU A 130 -7.82 5.19 2.19
CA LEU A 130 -7.86 4.44 3.44
C LEU A 130 -6.51 3.78 3.70
N GLN A 131 -5.93 4.07 4.86
CA GLN A 131 -4.80 3.31 5.39
C GLN A 131 -5.30 2.35 6.47
N VAL A 132 -4.96 1.06 6.33
CA VAL A 132 -5.28 0.02 7.30
C VAL A 132 -4.00 -0.73 7.64
N GLY A 133 -3.72 -0.87 8.93
CA GLY A 133 -2.64 -1.70 9.46
C GLY A 133 -3.15 -3.03 10.03
N ILE A 134 -2.22 -3.83 10.53
CA ILE A 134 -2.53 -5.08 11.27
C ILE A 134 -3.18 -4.77 12.61
N GLY A 135 -4.08 -5.68 13.04
CA GLY A 135 -4.71 -5.64 14.35
C GLY A 135 -6.24 -5.67 14.29
N SER A 136 -6.87 -5.86 15.45
CA SER A 136 -8.32 -6.00 15.59
C SER A 136 -9.09 -4.75 15.16
N LEU A 137 -8.56 -3.56 15.42
CA LEU A 137 -9.19 -2.29 15.01
C LEU A 137 -9.22 -2.15 13.48
N GLY A 138 -8.14 -2.52 12.78
CA GLY A 138 -8.09 -2.54 11.32
C GLY A 138 -9.13 -3.50 10.74
N ALA A 139 -9.22 -4.71 11.27
CA ALA A 139 -10.21 -5.70 10.87
C ALA A 139 -11.65 -5.21 11.13
N ALA A 140 -11.90 -4.58 12.28
CA ALA A 140 -13.21 -4.00 12.62
C ALA A 140 -13.60 -2.86 11.67
N LEU A 141 -12.67 -1.99 11.31
CA LEU A 141 -12.89 -0.90 10.34
C LEU A 141 -13.25 -1.46 8.95
N VAL A 142 -12.48 -2.43 8.47
CA VAL A 142 -12.74 -3.12 7.18
C VAL A 142 -14.14 -3.75 7.19
N HIS A 143 -14.47 -4.51 8.25
CA HIS A 143 -15.79 -5.11 8.38
C HIS A 143 -16.92 -4.07 8.35
N SER A 144 -16.76 -2.96 9.07
CA SER A 144 -17.76 -1.89 9.09
C SER A 144 -17.87 -1.15 7.75
N ALA A 145 -16.77 -0.99 7.02
CA ALA A 145 -16.78 -0.42 5.66
C ALA A 145 -17.54 -1.34 4.69
N ILE A 146 -17.35 -2.65 4.78
CA ILE A 146 -18.09 -3.65 3.99
C ILE A 146 -19.58 -3.59 4.33
N LEU A 147 -19.94 -3.58 5.61
CA LEU A 147 -21.36 -3.43 6.02
C LEU A 147 -21.98 -2.15 5.48
N ARG A 148 -21.25 -1.04 5.53
CA ARG A 148 -21.70 0.24 4.96
C ARG A 148 -21.92 0.15 3.47
N HIS A 149 -21.09 -0.58 2.73
CA HIS A 149 -21.19 -0.72 1.29
C HIS A 149 -22.30 -1.71 0.90
N SER A 150 -22.22 -2.95 1.37
CA SER A 150 -23.02 -4.07 0.91
C SER A 150 -24.36 -4.22 1.67
N HIS A 151 -24.44 -3.66 2.90
CA HIS A 151 -25.61 -3.73 3.78
C HIS A 151 -25.95 -2.36 4.37
N ASN A 152 -25.99 -1.33 3.52
CA ASN A 152 -26.11 0.07 3.93
C ASN A 152 -27.33 0.36 4.81
N ASP A 153 -28.48 -0.25 4.53
CA ASP A 153 -29.70 -0.05 5.32
C ASP A 153 -29.53 -0.50 6.77
N ALA A 154 -28.84 -1.63 7.00
CA ALA A 154 -28.57 -2.12 8.35
C ALA A 154 -27.53 -1.23 9.05
N TRP A 155 -26.49 -0.83 8.34
CA TRP A 155 -25.46 0.07 8.84
C TRP A 155 -26.05 1.44 9.24
N ARG A 156 -26.94 2.01 8.40
CA ARG A 156 -27.62 3.30 8.68
C ARG A 156 -28.55 3.23 9.88
N LYS A 157 -29.24 2.11 10.10
CA LYS A 157 -30.06 1.94 11.32
C LYS A 157 -29.21 2.05 12.60
N VAL A 158 -28.00 1.53 12.61
CA VAL A 158 -27.07 1.68 13.74
C VAL A 158 -26.61 3.13 13.83
N PHE A 159 -26.25 3.75 12.72
CA PHE A 159 -25.82 5.15 12.64
C PHE A 159 -26.88 6.09 13.22
N ASP A 160 -28.14 5.92 12.83
CA ASP A 160 -29.26 6.74 13.28
C ASP A 160 -29.59 6.46 14.77
N HIS A 161 -29.57 5.19 15.19
CA HIS A 161 -29.81 4.82 16.58
C HIS A 161 -28.78 5.43 17.54
N LEU A 162 -27.55 5.54 17.13
CA LEU A 162 -26.46 6.14 17.90
C LEU A 162 -26.41 7.67 17.79
N ASN A 163 -27.27 8.29 16.98
CA ASN A 163 -27.30 9.73 16.72
C ASN A 163 -25.93 10.26 16.31
N VAL A 164 -25.18 9.51 15.47
CA VAL A 164 -23.78 9.79 15.13
C VAL A 164 -23.61 11.19 14.53
N ASP A 165 -24.47 11.58 13.61
CA ASP A 165 -24.44 12.86 12.91
C ASP A 165 -24.72 14.08 13.83
N GLN A 166 -25.48 13.86 14.89
CA GLN A 166 -25.75 14.89 15.90
C GLN A 166 -24.60 15.04 16.88
N ASN A 167 -24.02 13.89 17.30
CA ASN A 167 -22.94 13.84 18.25
C ASN A 167 -21.58 14.23 17.62
N PHE A 168 -21.41 13.96 16.34
CA PHE A 168 -20.15 14.14 15.61
C PHE A 168 -20.38 14.84 14.24
N PRO A 169 -20.59 16.16 14.21
CA PRO A 169 -20.87 16.93 12.98
C PRO A 169 -19.83 16.74 11.87
N VAL A 170 -18.56 16.47 12.22
CA VAL A 170 -17.46 16.20 11.29
C VAL A 170 -17.77 15.09 10.29
N VAL A 171 -18.63 14.14 10.66
CA VAL A 171 -19.05 13.04 9.75
C VAL A 171 -19.79 13.57 8.50
N ARG A 172 -20.50 14.70 8.63
CA ARG A 172 -21.20 15.35 7.51
C ARG A 172 -20.23 16.10 6.58
N GLU A 173 -19.14 16.62 7.13
CA GLU A 173 -18.18 17.44 6.41
C GLU A 173 -17.13 16.57 5.70
N ASP A 174 -16.54 15.63 6.44
CA ASP A 174 -15.39 14.86 6.00
C ASP A 174 -15.69 13.37 5.75
N GLY A 175 -16.82 12.88 6.22
CA GLY A 175 -17.20 11.49 6.14
C GLY A 175 -18.23 11.15 5.07
N GLY A 176 -19.03 10.13 5.36
CA GLY A 176 -20.13 9.73 4.50
C GLY A 176 -20.93 8.57 5.08
N THR A 177 -22.15 8.40 4.59
CA THR A 177 -23.10 7.37 5.05
C THR A 177 -23.64 6.46 3.94
N GLY A 178 -23.36 6.79 2.67
CA GLY A 178 -23.75 5.97 1.52
C GLY A 178 -22.75 4.85 1.21
N PRO A 179 -23.12 3.93 0.32
CA PRO A 179 -22.17 3.00 -0.30
C PRO A 179 -21.00 3.74 -0.95
N PHE A 180 -19.92 3.02 -1.25
CA PHE A 180 -18.77 3.58 -1.97
C PHE A 180 -19.01 3.42 -3.48
N GLU A 181 -19.40 4.49 -4.16
CA GLU A 181 -19.69 4.50 -5.61
C GLU A 181 -18.42 4.79 -6.43
N GLN A 182 -17.58 5.75 -5.99
CA GLN A 182 -16.29 6.04 -6.57
C GLN A 182 -15.22 5.06 -6.11
N GLY A 183 -15.46 4.45 -4.96
CA GLY A 183 -14.54 3.55 -4.30
C GLY A 183 -13.42 4.25 -3.55
N LEU A 184 -12.61 3.45 -2.87
CA LEU A 184 -11.47 3.91 -2.09
C LEU A 184 -10.15 3.53 -2.76
N TYR A 185 -9.12 4.32 -2.52
CA TYR A 185 -7.73 3.93 -2.70
C TYR A 185 -7.19 3.40 -1.36
N GLY A 186 -6.54 2.24 -1.38
CA GLY A 186 -5.94 1.63 -0.20
C GLY A 186 -4.44 1.84 -0.14
N CYS A 187 -3.92 2.17 1.03
CA CYS A 187 -2.49 2.17 1.29
C CYS A 187 -2.17 1.51 2.63
N SER A 188 -1.03 0.88 2.73
CA SER A 188 -0.57 0.20 3.94
C SER A 188 0.95 0.06 3.92
N GLU A 189 1.55 -0.02 5.09
CA GLU A 189 2.94 -0.44 5.24
C GLU A 189 3.13 -1.91 4.86
N MET A 190 2.22 -2.76 5.35
CA MET A 190 2.19 -4.20 5.05
C MET A 190 0.83 -4.57 4.48
N MET A 191 0.79 -5.48 3.51
CA MET A 191 -0.46 -6.00 2.99
C MET A 191 -1.19 -6.75 4.10
N VAL A 192 -2.43 -6.36 4.37
CA VAL A 192 -3.33 -7.02 5.32
C VAL A 192 -4.52 -7.64 4.59
N ASP A 193 -5.06 -8.74 5.13
CA ASP A 193 -6.18 -9.48 4.53
C ASP A 193 -7.40 -8.60 4.26
N GLY A 194 -7.58 -7.55 5.07
CA GLY A 194 -8.65 -6.58 4.91
C GLY A 194 -8.70 -5.95 3.52
N PHE A 195 -7.56 -5.73 2.86
CA PHE A 195 -7.55 -5.21 1.49
C PHE A 195 -8.12 -6.20 0.48
N LEU A 196 -7.86 -7.50 0.65
CA LEU A 196 -8.43 -8.52 -0.22
C LEU A 196 -9.96 -8.52 -0.13
N TYR A 197 -10.51 -8.42 1.08
CA TYR A 197 -11.96 -8.33 1.30
C TYR A 197 -12.55 -7.05 0.70
N LEU A 198 -11.91 -5.90 0.91
CA LEU A 198 -12.36 -4.64 0.31
C LEU A 198 -12.30 -4.66 -1.23
N MET A 199 -11.32 -5.35 -1.82
CA MET A 199 -11.25 -5.55 -3.28
C MET A 199 -12.37 -6.47 -3.77
N GLN A 200 -12.61 -7.60 -3.09
CA GLN A 200 -13.68 -8.55 -3.44
C GLN A 200 -15.07 -7.91 -3.38
N GLU A 201 -15.30 -7.03 -2.42
CA GLU A 201 -16.55 -6.28 -2.27
C GLU A 201 -16.65 -5.06 -3.21
N GLY A 202 -15.65 -4.80 -4.04
CA GLY A 202 -15.66 -3.68 -4.98
C GLY A 202 -15.51 -2.29 -4.32
N ILE A 203 -14.93 -2.23 -3.14
CA ILE A 203 -14.69 -0.97 -2.41
C ILE A 203 -13.36 -0.34 -2.81
N LEU A 204 -12.30 -1.13 -3.04
CA LEU A 204 -11.00 -0.63 -3.51
C LEU A 204 -10.96 -0.59 -5.04
N THR A 205 -11.52 0.44 -5.60
CA THR A 205 -11.64 0.62 -7.06
C THR A 205 -11.04 1.91 -7.56
N ARG A 206 -10.72 2.85 -6.66
CA ARG A 206 -10.15 4.13 -7.05
C ARG A 206 -8.69 3.97 -7.46
N GLU A 207 -8.39 4.36 -8.69
CA GLU A 207 -7.03 4.42 -9.23
C GLU A 207 -6.30 5.70 -8.76
N VAL A 208 -5.02 5.55 -8.44
CA VAL A 208 -4.12 6.66 -8.10
C VAL A 208 -2.85 6.52 -8.92
N TYR A 209 -2.44 7.61 -9.55
CA TYR A 209 -1.27 7.64 -10.42
C TYR A 209 -0.04 8.14 -9.63
N ASP A 210 1.10 7.54 -9.90
CA ASP A 210 2.39 7.92 -9.30
C ASP A 210 2.94 9.20 -9.93
N HIS A 211 2.10 10.23 -9.96
CA HIS A 211 2.46 11.56 -10.43
C HIS A 211 1.55 12.61 -9.80
N ALA A 212 2.06 13.35 -8.81
CA ALA A 212 1.26 14.28 -8.01
C ALA A 212 0.51 15.33 -8.83
N GLY A 213 1.14 15.88 -9.88
CA GLY A 213 0.50 16.85 -10.78
C GLY A 213 -0.67 16.26 -11.55
N LEU A 214 -0.48 15.07 -12.13
CA LEU A 214 -1.53 14.34 -12.84
C LEU A 214 -2.71 14.02 -11.90
N GLN A 215 -2.40 13.46 -10.73
CA GLN A 215 -3.42 13.11 -9.74
C GLN A 215 -4.19 14.34 -9.25
N THR A 216 -3.53 15.48 -9.11
CA THR A 216 -4.19 16.74 -8.73
C THR A 216 -5.21 17.18 -9.78
N LEU A 217 -4.88 17.10 -11.06
CA LEU A 217 -5.80 17.45 -12.15
C LEU A 217 -7.00 16.50 -12.20
N ILE A 218 -6.77 15.20 -12.01
CA ILE A 218 -7.84 14.20 -11.93
C ILE A 218 -8.75 14.48 -10.73
N ASN A 219 -8.20 14.73 -9.56
CA ASN A 219 -8.97 14.99 -8.35
C ASN A 219 -9.82 16.28 -8.44
N ARG A 220 -9.38 17.25 -9.24
CA ARG A 220 -10.14 18.48 -9.53
C ARG A 220 -11.21 18.30 -10.60
N GLY A 221 -11.16 17.19 -11.34
CA GLY A 221 -12.01 16.96 -12.51
C GLY A 221 -11.61 17.75 -13.75
N ASP A 222 -10.37 18.31 -13.76
CA ASP A 222 -9.85 19.05 -14.92
C ASP A 222 -9.56 18.09 -16.08
N ILE A 223 -9.20 16.85 -15.78
CA ILE A 223 -9.02 15.74 -16.72
C ILE A 223 -9.63 14.46 -16.12
N ASN A 224 -9.89 13.50 -16.99
CA ASN A 224 -10.22 12.12 -16.60
C ASN A 224 -9.05 11.18 -16.91
N ALA A 225 -9.18 9.89 -16.59
CA ALA A 225 -8.17 8.87 -16.85
C ALA A 225 -7.99 8.53 -18.36
N GLU A 226 -8.84 9.09 -19.25
CA GLU A 226 -8.74 8.84 -20.68
C GLU A 226 -7.76 9.79 -21.35
N VAL A 227 -6.92 9.23 -22.22
CA VAL A 227 -6.01 10.02 -23.03
C VAL A 227 -6.79 10.58 -24.24
N SER A 228 -6.94 11.89 -24.26
CA SER A 228 -7.55 12.65 -25.37
C SER A 228 -6.67 13.84 -25.77
N LEU A 229 -6.92 14.44 -26.93
CA LEU A 229 -6.22 15.66 -27.32
C LEU A 229 -6.44 16.78 -26.30
N ALA A 230 -7.66 16.92 -25.76
CA ALA A 230 -7.95 17.89 -24.71
C ALA A 230 -7.15 17.62 -23.44
N THR A 231 -7.02 16.35 -23.03
CA THR A 231 -6.19 15.94 -21.90
C THR A 231 -4.72 16.33 -22.14
N LEU A 232 -4.18 16.02 -23.32
CA LEU A 232 -2.80 16.37 -23.67
C LEU A 232 -2.56 17.88 -23.68
N ASP A 233 -3.50 18.68 -24.19
CA ASP A 233 -3.39 20.15 -24.19
C ASP A 233 -3.40 20.71 -22.75
N ILE A 234 -4.18 20.14 -21.84
CA ILE A 234 -4.15 20.51 -20.42
C ILE A 234 -2.80 20.15 -19.80
N LEU A 235 -2.31 18.92 -20.03
CA LEU A 235 -1.03 18.47 -19.48
C LEU A 235 0.14 19.33 -19.96
N ARG A 236 0.16 19.76 -21.25
CA ARG A 236 1.14 20.70 -21.77
C ARG A 236 1.05 22.08 -21.12
N ARG A 237 -0.17 22.61 -20.98
CA ARG A 237 -0.40 23.91 -20.31
C ARG A 237 0.11 23.90 -18.88
N GLU A 238 -0.11 22.79 -18.15
CA GLU A 238 0.35 22.60 -16.78
C GLU A 238 1.83 22.15 -16.69
N LYS A 239 2.53 22.04 -17.83
CA LYS A 239 3.96 21.64 -17.95
C LYS A 239 4.25 20.26 -17.34
N LEU A 240 3.33 19.33 -17.46
CA LEU A 240 3.48 17.95 -16.99
C LEU A 240 3.99 17.03 -18.11
N ILE A 241 3.88 17.47 -19.36
CA ILE A 241 4.47 16.85 -20.57
C ILE A 241 4.98 17.94 -21.50
N ASP A 242 5.84 17.57 -22.47
CA ASP A 242 6.41 18.42 -23.54
C ASP A 242 5.39 18.71 -24.66
#